data_20f1f1166cbcad29ec8c55baf6ccbbb1
#
_entry.id   20f1f1166cbcad29ec8c55baf6ccbbb1
#
_cell.length_a   1.000
_cell.length_b   1.000
_cell.length_c   1.000
_cell.angle_alpha   90.00
_cell.angle_beta   90.00
_cell.angle_gamma   90.00
#
_symmetry.space_group_name_H-M   'P 1'
#
loop_
_entity.id
_entity.type
_entity.pdbx_description
1 polymer ?
#
loop_
_entity_poly.entity_id
_entity_poly.type
_entity_poly.pdbx_seq_one_letter_code
_entity_poly.pdbx_strand_id
1 'polypeptide(L)'
;MTADYIAEAMAAAADGGVNLVAVDADGALCGELHVERMKVGIFAHVLTDLTVAVDPVWQGRGVGSALFRALIEAARTLSPPVHRIELWTGAANLGAQRLYERLGFKVEGRMIGRGRYPDGRIEDDIVMGLLLD
;
A
#
# COMPACT_ATOMS: atom_id res chain seq x y z
N MET A 1 -7.38 17.11 -15.01
CA MET A 1 -6.17 17.63 -14.36
C MET A 1 -5.00 16.73 -14.69
N THR A 2 -3.96 17.30 -15.24
CA THR A 2 -2.75 16.54 -15.59
C THR A 2 -1.99 16.27 -14.30
N ALA A 3 -1.60 15.05 -14.07
CA ALA A 3 -0.76 14.73 -12.91
C ALA A 3 0.66 15.29 -13.14
N ASP A 4 1.19 15.99 -12.15
CA ASP A 4 2.55 16.55 -12.18
C ASP A 4 3.59 15.52 -11.75
N TYR A 5 3.21 14.26 -11.72
CA TYR A 5 4.08 13.15 -11.31
C TYR A 5 3.75 11.91 -12.14
N ILE A 6 4.70 10.99 -12.18
CA ILE A 6 4.55 9.69 -12.83
C ILE A 6 4.78 8.60 -11.79
N ALA A 7 3.85 7.65 -11.70
CA ALA A 7 4.04 6.47 -10.85
C ALA A 7 4.67 5.38 -11.71
N GLU A 8 5.86 4.93 -11.34
CA GLU A 8 6.62 3.92 -12.09
C GLU A 8 6.84 2.68 -11.23
N ALA A 9 6.68 1.51 -11.87
CA ALA A 9 7.06 0.26 -11.25
C ALA A 9 8.58 0.14 -11.31
N MET A 10 9.24 0.12 -10.16
CA MET A 10 10.61 -0.37 -10.10
C MET A 10 10.56 -1.90 -10.22
N ALA A 11 11.67 -2.50 -10.62
CA ALA A 11 11.74 -3.96 -10.80
C ALA A 11 11.02 -4.69 -9.67
N ALA A 12 10.28 -5.76 -10.01
CA ALA A 12 9.63 -6.61 -9.02
C ALA A 12 10.65 -6.96 -7.94
N ALA A 13 10.26 -6.82 -6.68
CA ALA A 13 11.14 -7.15 -5.57
C ALA A 13 11.58 -8.62 -5.70
N ALA A 14 12.82 -8.91 -5.30
CA ALA A 14 13.39 -10.25 -5.42
C ALA A 14 12.55 -11.32 -4.70
N ASP A 15 11.72 -10.93 -3.74
CA ASP A 15 10.82 -11.80 -2.99
C ASP A 15 9.44 -11.99 -3.66
N GLY A 16 9.26 -11.47 -4.88
CA GLY A 16 7.98 -11.56 -5.58
C GLY A 16 6.97 -10.49 -5.22
N GLY A 17 7.37 -9.49 -4.44
CA GLY A 17 6.53 -8.34 -4.10
C GLY A 17 6.59 -7.25 -5.17
N VAL A 18 6.18 -6.04 -4.81
CA VAL A 18 6.15 -4.88 -5.71
C VAL A 18 6.73 -3.66 -5.00
N ASN A 19 7.62 -2.96 -5.69
CA ASN A 19 8.12 -1.65 -5.26
C ASN A 19 7.72 -0.62 -6.30
N LEU A 20 7.11 0.47 -5.86
CA LEU A 20 6.66 1.54 -6.73
C LEU A 20 7.19 2.88 -6.22
N VAL A 21 7.50 3.77 -7.15
CA VAL A 21 7.81 5.16 -6.81
C VAL A 21 6.98 6.09 -7.68
N ALA A 22 6.64 7.24 -7.13
CA ALA A 22 6.09 8.36 -7.87
C ALA A 22 7.14 9.47 -7.92
N VAL A 23 7.41 9.98 -9.10
CA VAL A 23 8.40 11.03 -9.30
C VAL A 23 7.78 12.22 -10.02
N ASP A 24 8.32 13.42 -9.78
CA ASP A 24 7.90 14.62 -10.49
C ASP A 24 8.64 14.73 -11.85
N ALA A 25 8.38 15.83 -12.56
CA ALA A 25 8.97 16.07 -13.88
C ALA A 25 10.51 16.14 -13.85
N ASP A 26 11.09 16.49 -12.71
CA ASP A 26 12.54 16.58 -12.53
C ASP A 26 13.16 15.28 -12.03
N GLY A 27 12.35 14.25 -11.84
CA GLY A 27 12.79 12.97 -11.31
C GLY A 27 12.90 12.91 -9.78
N ALA A 28 12.42 13.94 -9.08
CA ALA A 28 12.43 13.94 -7.61
C ALA A 28 11.31 13.07 -7.07
N LEU A 29 11.60 12.35 -5.97
CA LEU A 29 10.67 11.42 -5.35
C LEU A 29 9.48 12.15 -4.72
N CYS A 30 8.26 11.80 -5.13
CA CYS A 30 7.01 12.32 -4.55
C CYS A 30 6.42 11.36 -3.53
N GLY A 31 6.64 10.07 -3.71
CA GLY A 31 6.12 9.03 -2.82
C GLY A 31 6.62 7.67 -3.23
N GLU A 32 6.38 6.71 -2.35
CA GLU A 32 6.77 5.32 -2.60
C GLU A 32 5.77 4.36 -1.96
N LEU A 33 5.68 3.16 -2.52
CA LEU A 33 4.86 2.08 -2.00
C LEU A 33 5.65 0.79 -2.13
N HIS A 34 5.65 0.01 -1.06
CA HIS A 34 6.32 -1.28 -1.01
C HIS A 34 5.37 -2.32 -0.44
N VAL A 35 5.33 -3.49 -1.04
CA VAL A 35 4.53 -4.62 -0.56
C VAL A 35 5.29 -5.91 -0.81
N GLU A 36 5.16 -6.86 0.11
CA GLU A 36 5.87 -8.13 0.05
C GLU A 36 4.90 -9.27 -0.27
N ARG A 37 5.44 -10.32 -0.92
CA ARG A 37 4.68 -11.56 -1.12
C ARG A 37 4.82 -12.43 0.12
N MET A 38 3.72 -13.06 0.54
CA MET A 38 3.79 -14.06 1.61
C MET A 38 4.56 -15.29 1.14
N LYS A 39 5.42 -15.83 2.03
CA LYS A 39 6.36 -16.88 1.67
C LYS A 39 5.84 -18.29 1.87
N VAL A 40 4.81 -18.46 2.69
CA VAL A 40 4.20 -19.78 2.93
C VAL A 40 3.29 -20.12 1.76
N GLY A 41 3.45 -21.35 1.21
CA GLY A 41 2.82 -21.74 -0.05
C GLY A 41 1.32 -21.51 -0.15
N ILE A 42 0.56 -21.78 0.90
CA ILE A 42 -0.91 -21.55 0.89
C ILE A 42 -1.28 -20.06 0.86
N PHE A 43 -0.34 -19.17 1.15
CA PHE A 43 -0.54 -17.73 1.12
C PHE A 43 0.26 -17.05 0.00
N ALA A 44 0.83 -17.80 -0.92
CA ALA A 44 1.68 -17.25 -2.00
C ALA A 44 0.91 -16.32 -2.95
N HIS A 45 -0.42 -16.31 -2.91
CA HIS A 45 -1.28 -15.43 -3.67
C HIS A 45 -1.56 -14.09 -2.95
N VAL A 46 -0.90 -13.85 -1.80
CA VAL A 46 -1.16 -12.67 -0.95
C VAL A 46 0.03 -11.73 -0.99
N LEU A 47 -0.25 -10.45 -1.22
CA LEU A 47 0.70 -9.37 -0.98
C LEU A 47 0.39 -8.75 0.40
N THR A 48 1.42 -8.58 1.21
CA THR A 48 1.30 -8.16 2.60
C THR A 48 2.43 -7.20 2.99
N ASP A 49 2.43 -6.74 4.25
CA ASP A 49 3.44 -5.81 4.78
C ASP A 49 3.58 -4.55 3.92
N LEU A 50 2.43 -4.02 3.50
CA LEU A 50 2.37 -2.84 2.64
C LEU A 50 2.78 -1.60 3.44
N THR A 51 3.73 -0.85 2.89
CA THR A 51 4.07 0.48 3.36
C THR A 51 3.91 1.48 2.23
N VAL A 52 3.38 2.65 2.56
CA VAL A 52 3.22 3.74 1.61
C VAL A 52 3.60 5.04 2.30
N ALA A 53 4.38 5.86 1.60
CA ALA A 53 4.78 7.17 2.09
C ALA A 53 4.68 8.18 0.96
N VAL A 54 4.13 9.35 1.25
CA VAL A 54 4.01 10.46 0.31
C VAL A 54 4.72 11.67 0.91
N ASP A 55 5.60 12.29 0.14
CA ASP A 55 6.29 13.51 0.57
C ASP A 55 5.26 14.56 1.02
N PRO A 56 5.48 15.24 2.17
CA PRO A 56 4.52 16.21 2.69
C PRO A 56 4.08 17.28 1.68
N VAL A 57 4.98 17.71 0.80
CA VAL A 57 4.67 18.68 -0.25
C VAL A 57 3.65 18.14 -1.24
N TRP A 58 3.64 16.82 -1.43
CA TRP A 58 2.77 16.13 -2.39
C TRP A 58 1.52 15.52 -1.79
N GLN A 59 1.33 15.61 -0.49
CA GLN A 59 0.11 15.10 0.16
C GLN A 59 -1.12 15.88 -0.31
N GLY A 60 -2.25 15.16 -0.43
CA GLY A 60 -3.49 15.75 -0.91
C GLY A 60 -3.57 15.98 -2.40
N ARG A 61 -2.61 15.48 -3.17
CA ARG A 61 -2.54 15.66 -4.63
C ARG A 61 -2.80 14.37 -5.42
N GLY A 62 -3.27 13.31 -4.75
CA GLY A 62 -3.60 12.05 -5.39
C GLY A 62 -2.43 11.10 -5.62
N VAL A 63 -1.25 11.36 -5.07
CA VAL A 63 -0.07 10.51 -5.23
C VAL A 63 -0.32 9.12 -4.63
N GLY A 64 -0.86 9.05 -3.41
CA GLY A 64 -1.19 7.78 -2.76
C GLY A 64 -2.15 6.95 -3.59
N SER A 65 -3.23 7.56 -4.09
CA SER A 65 -4.20 6.87 -4.95
C SER A 65 -3.55 6.34 -6.22
N ALA A 66 -2.67 7.13 -6.84
CA ALA A 66 -1.96 6.71 -8.06
C ALA A 66 -1.03 5.54 -7.79
N LEU A 67 -0.32 5.55 -6.66
CA LEU A 67 0.53 4.42 -6.26
C LEU A 67 -0.28 3.15 -6.06
N PHE A 68 -1.43 3.24 -5.40
CA PHE A 68 -2.30 2.08 -5.20
C PHE A 68 -2.88 1.54 -6.51
N ARG A 69 -3.30 2.42 -7.42
CA ARG A 69 -3.78 1.98 -8.74
C ARG A 69 -2.67 1.27 -9.52
N ALA A 70 -1.45 1.79 -9.47
CA ALA A 70 -0.31 1.15 -10.11
C ALA A 70 0.01 -0.20 -9.44
N LEU A 71 -0.13 -0.32 -8.13
CA LEU A 71 0.04 -1.58 -7.41
C LEU A 71 -0.98 -2.62 -7.89
N ILE A 72 -2.25 -2.26 -7.96
CA ILE A 72 -3.31 -3.17 -8.39
C ILE A 72 -3.05 -3.66 -9.82
N GLU A 73 -2.66 -2.74 -10.70
CA GLU A 73 -2.30 -3.08 -12.08
C GLU A 73 -1.10 -4.03 -12.14
N ALA A 74 -0.05 -3.73 -11.40
CA ALA A 74 1.14 -4.58 -11.34
C ALA A 74 0.83 -5.95 -10.76
N ALA A 75 0.02 -6.01 -9.71
CA ALA A 75 -0.35 -7.25 -9.04
C ALA A 75 -1.06 -8.23 -9.99
N ARG A 76 -1.83 -7.70 -10.94
CA ARG A 76 -2.54 -8.53 -11.91
C ARG A 76 -1.61 -9.25 -12.88
N THR A 77 -0.37 -8.81 -13.01
CA THR A 77 0.60 -9.38 -13.95
C THR A 77 1.64 -10.28 -13.28
N LEU A 78 1.60 -10.40 -11.96
CA LEU A 78 2.59 -11.19 -11.22
C LEU A 78 2.39 -12.70 -11.40
N SER A 79 3.50 -13.43 -11.31
CA SER A 79 3.51 -14.89 -11.32
C SER A 79 4.31 -15.38 -10.11
N PRO A 80 3.76 -16.28 -9.30
CA PRO A 80 2.39 -16.81 -9.31
C PRO A 80 1.32 -15.71 -9.17
N PRO A 81 0.07 -15.97 -9.63
CA PRO A 81 -0.98 -14.97 -9.56
C PRO A 81 -1.24 -14.45 -8.15
N VAL A 82 -1.54 -13.17 -8.04
CA VAL A 82 -1.95 -12.53 -6.79
C VAL A 82 -3.46 -12.39 -6.79
N HIS A 83 -4.10 -12.84 -5.72
CA HIS A 83 -5.56 -12.76 -5.56
C HIS A 83 -5.98 -11.88 -4.39
N ARG A 84 -5.02 -11.45 -3.59
CA ARG A 84 -5.32 -10.67 -2.38
C ARG A 84 -4.19 -9.70 -2.05
N ILE A 85 -4.57 -8.47 -1.70
CA ILE A 85 -3.66 -7.48 -1.11
C ILE A 85 -4.20 -7.14 0.26
N GLU A 86 -3.36 -7.18 1.27
CA GLU A 86 -3.74 -6.80 2.62
C GLU A 86 -2.83 -5.74 3.20
N LEU A 87 -3.39 -4.91 4.07
CA LEU A 87 -2.66 -3.87 4.77
C LEU A 87 -3.28 -3.66 6.14
N TRP A 88 -2.58 -2.94 6.98
CA TRP A 88 -3.12 -2.45 8.23
C TRP A 88 -2.70 -1.00 8.43
N THR A 89 -3.51 -0.28 9.18
CA THR A 89 -3.29 1.13 9.47
C THR A 89 -3.77 1.44 10.88
N GLY A 90 -3.21 2.48 11.50
CA GLY A 90 -3.61 2.88 12.84
C GLY A 90 -5.10 3.20 12.92
N ALA A 91 -5.74 2.77 14.01
CA ALA A 91 -7.18 2.96 14.19
C ALA A 91 -7.59 4.43 14.18
N ALA A 92 -6.69 5.34 14.58
CA ALA A 92 -6.94 6.77 14.57
C ALA A 92 -6.77 7.41 13.18
N ASN A 93 -6.17 6.70 12.24
CA ASN A 93 -5.90 7.24 10.90
C ASN A 93 -7.13 7.06 9.99
N LEU A 94 -8.15 7.87 10.23
CA LEU A 94 -9.41 7.79 9.47
C LEU A 94 -9.24 8.19 8.01
N GLY A 95 -8.32 9.13 7.73
CA GLY A 95 -8.04 9.55 6.36
C GLY A 95 -7.51 8.41 5.50
N ALA A 96 -6.56 7.64 6.04
CA ALA A 96 -6.02 6.47 5.35
C ALA A 96 -7.09 5.41 5.14
N GLN A 97 -7.90 5.13 6.16
CA GLN A 97 -8.99 4.15 6.05
C GLN A 97 -9.98 4.52 4.95
N ARG A 98 -10.35 5.80 4.85
CA ARG A 98 -11.24 6.29 3.79
C ARG A 98 -10.63 6.13 2.41
N LEU A 99 -9.33 6.41 2.27
CA LEU A 99 -8.62 6.21 1.01
C LEU A 99 -8.68 4.75 0.59
N TYR A 100 -8.37 3.84 1.51
CA TYR A 100 -8.37 2.40 1.19
C TYR A 100 -9.77 1.90 0.86
N GLU A 101 -10.79 2.37 1.57
CA GLU A 101 -12.18 2.02 1.25
C GLU A 101 -12.56 2.47 -0.16
N ARG A 102 -12.17 3.69 -0.57
CA ARG A 102 -12.42 4.17 -1.93
C ARG A 102 -11.74 3.32 -3.00
N LEU A 103 -10.61 2.72 -2.66
CA LEU A 103 -9.88 1.83 -3.58
C LEU A 103 -10.45 0.42 -3.62
N GLY A 104 -11.41 0.11 -2.75
CA GLY A 104 -12.07 -1.19 -2.72
C GLY A 104 -11.65 -2.10 -1.56
N PHE A 105 -10.73 -1.65 -0.71
CA PHE A 105 -10.37 -2.40 0.49
C PHE A 105 -11.53 -2.42 1.47
N LYS A 106 -11.68 -3.52 2.20
CA LYS A 106 -12.71 -3.69 3.22
C LYS A 106 -12.06 -3.98 4.56
N VAL A 107 -12.66 -3.44 5.62
CA VAL A 107 -12.22 -3.72 6.99
C VAL A 107 -12.49 -5.19 7.30
N GLU A 108 -11.47 -5.89 7.76
CA GLU A 108 -11.56 -7.30 8.11
C GLU A 108 -11.33 -7.57 9.59
N GLY A 109 -10.78 -6.62 10.31
CA GLY A 109 -10.57 -6.81 11.72
C GLY A 109 -9.82 -5.67 12.38
N ARG A 110 -9.64 -5.84 13.69
CA ARG A 110 -8.95 -4.88 14.53
C ARG A 110 -7.93 -5.64 15.40
N MET A 111 -6.68 -5.21 15.36
CA MET A 111 -5.60 -5.78 16.16
C MET A 111 -5.39 -4.90 17.38
N ILE A 112 -5.80 -5.40 18.54
CA ILE A 112 -5.80 -4.64 19.79
C ILE A 112 -4.36 -4.46 20.29
N GLY A 113 -3.97 -3.19 20.55
CA GLY A 113 -2.70 -2.86 21.16
C GLY A 113 -1.47 -3.20 20.33
N ARG A 114 -1.63 -3.31 19.01
CA ARG A 114 -0.55 -3.76 18.14
C ARG A 114 0.60 -2.77 18.03
N GLY A 115 0.30 -1.47 17.98
CA GLY A 115 1.30 -0.43 17.84
C GLY A 115 1.69 0.17 19.18
N ARG A 116 2.99 0.29 19.42
CA ARG A 116 3.50 0.97 20.61
C ARG A 116 4.49 2.04 20.19
N TYR A 117 4.19 3.27 20.54
CA TYR A 117 5.03 4.42 20.22
C TYR A 117 6.11 4.60 21.28
N PRO A 118 7.22 5.29 20.96
CA PRO A 118 8.32 5.52 21.91
C PRO A 118 7.89 6.20 23.22
N ASP A 119 6.81 7.01 23.18
CA ASP A 119 6.27 7.67 24.37
C ASP A 119 5.43 6.75 25.26
N GLY A 120 5.28 5.48 24.87
CA GLY A 120 4.48 4.49 25.58
C GLY A 120 3.02 4.43 25.16
N ARG A 121 2.56 5.32 24.29
CA ARG A 121 1.20 5.29 23.76
C ARG A 121 0.98 4.04 22.93
N ILE A 122 -0.16 3.39 23.14
CA ILE A 122 -0.54 2.16 22.45
C ILE A 122 -1.72 2.48 21.53
N GLU A 123 -1.68 1.93 20.32
CA GLU A 123 -2.73 2.11 19.33
C GLU A 123 -3.09 0.78 18.70
N ASP A 124 -4.39 0.60 18.43
CA ASP A 124 -4.88 -0.55 17.67
C ASP A 124 -4.63 -0.34 16.19
N ASP A 125 -4.49 -1.44 15.44
CA ASP A 125 -4.43 -1.43 13.99
C ASP A 125 -5.72 -1.98 13.39
N ILE A 126 -6.14 -1.38 12.28
CA ILE A 126 -7.25 -1.87 11.48
C ILE A 126 -6.67 -2.66 10.31
N VAL A 127 -7.12 -3.89 10.15
CA VAL A 127 -6.72 -4.75 9.03
C VAL A 127 -7.72 -4.61 7.90
N MET A 128 -7.23 -4.37 6.70
CA MET A 128 -8.06 -4.22 5.51
C MET A 128 -7.54 -5.10 4.39
N GLY A 129 -8.44 -5.62 3.59
CA GLY A 129 -8.10 -6.51 2.48
C GLY A 129 -8.82 -6.14 1.19
N LEU A 130 -8.15 -6.40 0.08
CA LEU A 130 -8.68 -6.23 -1.28
C LEU A 130 -8.51 -7.55 -2.02
N LEU A 131 -9.62 -8.11 -2.53
CA LEU A 131 -9.57 -9.30 -3.37
C LEU A 131 -9.47 -8.88 -4.83
N LEU A 132 -8.53 -9.51 -5.54
CA LEU A 132 -8.33 -9.30 -6.97
C LEU A 132 -8.93 -10.51 -7.71
N ASP A 133 -9.80 -10.24 -8.64
CA ASP A 133 -10.43 -11.29 -9.46
C ASP A 133 -9.66 -11.57 -10.73
#